data_a94cc52075ef699176763f9b1851fd86
#
_entry.id   a94cc52075ef699176763f9b1851fd86
#
_cell.length_a   1.000
_cell.length_b   1.000
_cell.length_c   1.000
_cell.angle_alpha   90.00
_cell.angle_beta   90.00
_cell.angle_gamma   90.00
#
_symmetry.space_group_name_H-M   'P 1'
#
loop_
_entity.id
_entity.type
_entity.pdbx_description
1 polymer ?
#
loop_
_entity_poly.entity_id
_entity_poly.type
_entity_poly.pdbx_seq_one_letter_code
_entity_poly.pdbx_strand_id
1 'polypeptide(L)'
;MKIIGVIPARYKSSRFPGKPLADICGKPMIWWVYNQCLKVKELDEVYVATDDVKIEEACKQNGINVVMTSDQHKTGTDRIGEVARKIEADLYVNIQGDEPLLEPETIRAAILPFLENDTLQITNLMTKIKDPVEVVNFTVPKVITNKEGIGIYLTRSTAPYPKGSIDYAYYKQVCVYGFKPEALQFYCEYGQTYGKAKIESIEDIEILRFIENGYKVQYIEVDSDTVAVDTPNDLEKVRKIVEDRKKAGTI
;
A
#
# COMPACT_ATOMS: atom_id res chain seq x y z
N MET A 1 -0.14 19.25 11.30
CA MET A 1 -0.82 17.99 10.92
C MET A 1 0.10 16.85 11.32
N LYS A 2 -0.35 15.95 12.20
CA LYS A 2 0.41 14.74 12.59
C LYS A 2 0.16 13.64 11.56
N ILE A 3 1.22 13.09 10.97
CA ILE A 3 1.16 12.08 9.89
C ILE A 3 1.86 10.81 10.32
N ILE A 4 1.15 9.70 10.29
CA ILE A 4 1.68 8.40 10.70
C ILE A 4 1.75 7.43 9.51
N GLY A 5 2.94 6.86 9.28
CA GLY A 5 3.12 5.72 8.39
C GLY A 5 2.72 4.42 9.10
N VAL A 6 1.92 3.59 8.45
CA VAL A 6 1.51 2.28 8.97
C VAL A 6 1.84 1.20 7.95
N ILE A 7 2.57 0.18 8.39
CA ILE A 7 2.99 -0.96 7.58
C ILE A 7 2.26 -2.20 8.09
N PRO A 8 1.14 -2.62 7.49
CA PRO A 8 0.46 -3.84 7.88
C PRO A 8 1.31 -5.06 7.53
N ALA A 9 1.53 -5.94 8.51
CA ALA A 9 2.33 -7.14 8.35
C ALA A 9 1.63 -8.36 8.95
N ARG A 10 1.44 -9.42 8.16
CA ARG A 10 0.86 -10.70 8.59
C ARG A 10 1.87 -11.81 8.44
N TYR A 11 1.93 -12.71 9.42
CA TYR A 11 2.74 -13.92 9.31
C TYR A 11 2.08 -14.93 8.36
N LYS A 12 0.76 -15.08 8.45
CA LYS A 12 -0.03 -16.01 7.64
C LYS A 12 -0.20 -15.45 6.22
N SER A 13 0.53 -16.00 5.28
CA SER A 13 0.39 -15.75 3.85
C SER A 13 0.30 -17.09 3.13
N SER A 14 -0.64 -17.25 2.21
CA SER A 14 -0.85 -18.51 1.48
C SER A 14 0.30 -18.87 0.54
N ARG A 15 0.89 -17.86 -0.11
CA ARG A 15 1.97 -18.02 -1.08
C ARG A 15 3.35 -18.02 -0.45
N PHE A 16 3.54 -17.27 0.64
CA PHE A 16 4.82 -17.11 1.31
C PHE A 16 4.63 -16.86 2.82
N PRO A 17 4.44 -17.91 3.65
CA PRO A 17 4.32 -17.77 5.09
C PRO A 17 5.56 -17.13 5.72
N GLY A 18 5.36 -16.21 6.66
CA GLY A 18 6.46 -15.48 7.31
C GLY A 18 7.17 -14.46 6.42
N LYS A 19 6.59 -14.09 5.29
CA LYS A 19 7.13 -13.12 4.33
C LYS A 19 7.77 -11.88 4.97
N PRO A 20 7.14 -11.17 5.95
CA PRO A 20 7.76 -10.00 6.57
C PRO A 20 9.10 -10.26 7.27
N LEU A 21 9.33 -11.51 7.68
CA LEU A 21 10.56 -11.94 8.35
C LEU A 21 11.60 -12.55 7.41
N ALA A 22 11.30 -12.64 6.11
CA ALA A 22 12.23 -13.16 5.12
C ALA A 22 13.52 -12.33 5.11
N ASP A 23 14.66 -13.01 5.19
CA ASP A 23 15.96 -12.34 5.19
C ASP A 23 16.26 -11.70 3.83
N ILE A 24 16.67 -10.44 3.87
CA ILE A 24 17.26 -9.71 2.75
C ILE A 24 18.60 -9.16 3.20
N CYS A 25 19.69 -9.85 2.84
CA CYS A 25 21.06 -9.44 3.12
C CYS A 25 21.34 -9.15 4.61
N GLY A 26 20.83 -10.01 5.52
CA GLY A 26 21.06 -9.95 6.97
C GLY A 26 20.04 -9.13 7.76
N LYS A 27 18.97 -8.67 7.12
CA LYS A 27 17.84 -7.97 7.78
C LYS A 27 16.51 -8.53 7.31
N PRO A 28 15.47 -8.60 8.18
CA PRO A 28 14.15 -9.03 7.76
C PRO A 28 13.53 -8.02 6.77
N MET A 29 12.70 -8.50 5.84
CA MET A 29 12.08 -7.66 4.81
C MET A 29 11.35 -6.44 5.39
N ILE A 30 10.65 -6.61 6.51
CA ILE A 30 9.94 -5.51 7.19
C ILE A 30 10.89 -4.37 7.63
N TRP A 31 12.15 -4.68 7.95
CA TRP A 31 13.15 -3.68 8.30
C TRP A 31 13.47 -2.78 7.10
N TRP A 32 13.54 -3.35 5.91
CA TRP A 32 13.82 -2.58 4.68
C TRP A 32 12.69 -1.61 4.38
N VAL A 33 11.42 -2.08 4.44
CA VAL A 33 10.25 -1.22 4.26
C VAL A 33 10.23 -0.09 5.28
N TYR A 34 10.40 -0.44 6.56
CA TYR A 34 10.40 0.54 7.65
C TYR A 34 11.46 1.62 7.46
N ASN A 35 12.68 1.23 7.06
CA ASN A 35 13.77 2.18 6.84
C ASN A 35 13.55 3.09 5.61
N GLN A 36 12.82 2.66 4.61
CA GLN A 36 12.41 3.56 3.53
C GLN A 36 11.41 4.61 4.03
N CYS A 37 10.47 4.20 4.88
CA CYS A 37 9.51 5.13 5.48
C CYS A 37 10.20 6.19 6.35
N LEU A 38 11.25 5.84 7.11
CA LEU A 38 12.00 6.78 7.96
C LEU A 38 12.72 7.90 7.17
N LYS A 39 12.89 7.73 5.86
CA LYS A 39 13.49 8.77 5.00
C LYS A 39 12.47 9.81 4.54
N VAL A 40 11.17 9.58 4.75
CA VAL A 40 10.08 10.50 4.38
C VAL A 40 9.92 11.53 5.48
N LYS A 41 10.29 12.78 5.20
CA LYS A 41 10.33 13.88 6.19
C LYS A 41 8.96 14.30 6.72
N GLU A 42 7.92 14.05 5.93
CA GLU A 42 6.53 14.37 6.27
C GLU A 42 5.91 13.36 7.24
N LEU A 43 6.52 12.20 7.45
CA LEU A 43 6.06 11.23 8.46
C LEU A 43 6.63 11.59 9.84
N ASP A 44 5.76 11.85 10.81
CA ASP A 44 6.16 12.10 12.20
C ASP A 44 6.56 10.80 12.90
N GLU A 45 5.83 9.71 12.63
CA GLU A 45 6.06 8.40 13.22
C GLU A 45 5.73 7.31 12.18
N VAL A 46 6.38 6.15 12.33
CA VAL A 46 6.12 4.96 11.51
C VAL A 46 5.89 3.76 12.43
N TYR A 47 4.89 2.96 12.13
CA TYR A 47 4.55 1.76 12.90
C TYR A 47 4.34 0.55 11.99
N VAL A 48 4.83 -0.60 12.42
CA VAL A 48 4.42 -1.89 11.89
C VAL A 48 3.18 -2.35 12.65
N ALA A 49 2.11 -2.71 11.96
CA ALA A 49 0.88 -3.22 12.55
C ALA A 49 0.77 -4.72 12.28
N THR A 50 0.77 -5.54 13.32
CA THR A 50 0.79 -7.01 13.19
C THR A 50 -0.08 -7.71 14.21
N ASP A 51 -0.50 -8.91 13.91
CA ASP A 51 -1.20 -9.85 14.80
C ASP A 51 -0.32 -11.01 15.27
N ASP A 52 0.97 -11.01 14.88
CA ASP A 52 1.86 -12.14 15.12
C ASP A 52 3.04 -11.75 16.03
N VAL A 53 3.21 -12.50 17.13
CA VAL A 53 4.25 -12.26 18.13
C VAL A 53 5.66 -12.36 17.53
N LYS A 54 5.89 -13.23 16.54
CA LYS A 54 7.20 -13.37 15.90
C LYS A 54 7.59 -12.10 15.14
N ILE A 55 6.60 -11.46 14.50
CA ILE A 55 6.82 -10.17 13.82
C ILE A 55 7.06 -9.07 14.85
N GLU A 56 6.29 -9.06 15.95
CA GLU A 56 6.48 -8.10 17.05
C GLU A 56 7.89 -8.21 17.65
N GLU A 57 8.33 -9.42 17.96
CA GLU A 57 9.68 -9.69 18.48
C GLU A 57 10.79 -9.23 17.53
N ALA A 58 10.65 -9.58 16.24
CA ALA A 58 11.61 -9.14 15.22
C ALA A 58 11.64 -7.61 15.08
N CYS A 59 10.49 -6.93 15.16
CA CYS A 59 10.43 -5.48 15.18
C CYS A 59 11.17 -4.90 16.39
N LYS A 60 10.89 -5.38 17.60
CA LYS A 60 11.56 -4.94 18.84
C LYS A 60 13.09 -5.13 18.78
N GLN A 61 13.54 -6.29 18.29
CA GLN A 61 14.97 -6.59 18.12
C GLN A 61 15.68 -5.66 17.12
N ASN A 62 14.95 -5.10 16.17
CA ASN A 62 15.50 -4.20 15.15
C ASN A 62 15.16 -2.71 15.40
N GLY A 63 14.61 -2.35 16.57
CA GLY A 63 14.28 -0.96 16.92
C GLY A 63 13.12 -0.37 16.11
N ILE A 64 12.21 -1.22 15.64
CA ILE A 64 11.03 -0.85 14.84
C ILE A 64 9.84 -0.65 15.76
N ASN A 65 9.16 0.49 15.65
CA ASN A 65 7.90 0.71 16.36
C ASN A 65 6.84 -0.28 15.86
N VAL A 66 6.17 -0.96 16.76
CA VAL A 66 5.20 -1.99 16.44
C VAL A 66 3.93 -1.83 17.28
N VAL A 67 2.78 -2.06 16.66
CA VAL A 67 1.46 -2.08 17.30
C VAL A 67 0.83 -3.44 17.07
N MET A 68 0.52 -4.14 18.17
CA MET A 68 -0.25 -5.38 18.09
C MET A 68 -1.71 -5.05 17.77
N THR A 69 -2.27 -5.77 16.81
CA THR A 69 -3.63 -5.62 16.31
C THR A 69 -4.33 -6.96 16.27
N SER A 70 -5.66 -6.96 16.14
CA SER A 70 -6.45 -8.18 16.08
C SER A 70 -6.07 -9.07 14.89
N ASP A 71 -6.14 -10.38 15.09
CA ASP A 71 -6.02 -11.41 14.04
C ASP A 71 -7.32 -11.58 13.22
N GLN A 72 -8.41 -10.91 13.62
CA GLN A 72 -9.71 -10.98 12.96
C GLN A 72 -9.85 -10.03 11.75
N HIS A 73 -8.87 -9.15 11.54
CA HIS A 73 -8.89 -8.23 10.40
C HIS A 73 -8.81 -8.99 9.07
N LYS A 74 -9.76 -8.68 8.19
CA LYS A 74 -9.84 -9.30 6.86
C LYS A 74 -8.91 -8.64 5.86
N THR A 75 -8.65 -7.33 6.03
CA THR A 75 -7.88 -6.50 5.11
C THR A 75 -6.77 -5.74 5.81
N GLY A 76 -5.82 -5.22 5.01
CA GLY A 76 -4.78 -4.30 5.51
C GLY A 76 -5.39 -3.01 6.03
N THR A 77 -6.38 -2.46 5.32
CA THR A 77 -7.08 -1.23 5.69
C THR A 77 -7.84 -1.35 7.02
N ASP A 78 -8.49 -2.50 7.31
CA ASP A 78 -9.11 -2.76 8.63
C ASP A 78 -8.08 -2.67 9.76
N ARG A 79 -6.87 -3.19 9.53
CA ARG A 79 -5.76 -3.17 10.49
C ARG A 79 -5.28 -1.75 10.77
N ILE A 80 -5.18 -0.92 9.73
CA ILE A 80 -4.82 0.51 9.88
C ILE A 80 -5.91 1.24 10.67
N GLY A 81 -7.17 0.95 10.42
CA GLY A 81 -8.27 1.50 11.20
C GLY A 81 -8.21 1.15 12.70
N GLU A 82 -7.67 -0.04 13.06
CA GLU A 82 -7.40 -0.34 14.49
C GLU A 82 -6.24 0.51 15.02
N VAL A 83 -5.17 0.71 14.23
CA VAL A 83 -4.07 1.60 14.63
C VAL A 83 -4.59 3.02 14.84
N ALA A 84 -5.47 3.53 13.97
CA ALA A 84 -6.06 4.85 14.08
C ALA A 84 -6.88 5.04 15.37
N ARG A 85 -7.48 3.98 15.90
CA ARG A 85 -8.15 4.02 17.21
C ARG A 85 -7.19 4.01 18.41
N LYS A 86 -5.96 3.55 18.24
CA LYS A 86 -4.94 3.43 19.29
C LYS A 86 -3.97 4.60 19.33
N ILE A 87 -3.69 5.18 18.19
CA ILE A 87 -2.69 6.24 18.01
C ILE A 87 -3.34 7.36 17.18
N GLU A 88 -3.58 8.49 17.80
CA GLU A 88 -4.21 9.65 17.17
C GLU A 88 -3.26 10.35 16.19
N ALA A 89 -3.76 10.61 14.97
CA ALA A 89 -3.08 11.39 13.94
C ALA A 89 -4.11 12.04 13.00
N ASP A 90 -3.66 13.02 12.23
CA ASP A 90 -4.47 13.73 11.24
C ASP A 90 -4.49 13.01 9.88
N LEU A 91 -3.48 12.16 9.62
CA LEU A 91 -3.33 11.39 8.39
C LEU A 91 -2.62 10.07 8.66
N TYR A 92 -3.13 8.99 8.11
CA TYR A 92 -2.52 7.65 8.12
C TYR A 92 -2.12 7.26 6.71
N VAL A 93 -0.84 6.91 6.55
CA VAL A 93 -0.30 6.46 5.27
C VAL A 93 -0.10 4.95 5.32
N ASN A 94 -0.83 4.22 4.48
CA ASN A 94 -0.66 2.78 4.32
C ASN A 94 0.49 2.48 3.39
N ILE A 95 1.49 1.76 3.86
CA ILE A 95 2.65 1.32 3.09
C ILE A 95 2.71 -0.21 3.12
N GLN A 96 2.74 -0.85 1.95
CA GLN A 96 2.75 -2.30 1.88
C GLN A 96 4.05 -2.90 2.43
N GLY A 97 3.90 -3.88 3.33
CA GLY A 97 5.04 -4.55 3.96
C GLY A 97 5.84 -5.50 3.05
N ASP A 98 5.48 -5.61 1.79
CA ASP A 98 6.11 -6.49 0.78
C ASP A 98 6.83 -5.73 -0.34
N GLU A 99 6.99 -4.41 -0.22
CA GLU A 99 7.75 -3.58 -1.16
C GLU A 99 9.03 -3.01 -0.49
N PRO A 100 10.06 -3.84 -0.23
CA PRO A 100 11.24 -3.43 0.54
C PRO A 100 12.12 -2.38 -0.15
N LEU A 101 11.92 -2.16 -1.44
CA LEU A 101 12.65 -1.18 -2.25
C LEU A 101 11.79 0.02 -2.66
N LEU A 102 10.60 0.17 -2.05
CA LEU A 102 9.72 1.32 -2.31
C LEU A 102 10.46 2.62 -2.00
N GLU A 103 10.50 3.53 -2.97
CA GLU A 103 11.23 4.78 -2.81
C GLU A 103 10.49 5.77 -1.90
N PRO A 104 11.20 6.53 -1.04
CA PRO A 104 10.60 7.51 -0.15
C PRO A 104 9.72 8.55 -0.87
N GLU A 105 10.13 8.99 -2.07
CA GLU A 105 9.36 9.95 -2.87
C GLU A 105 8.02 9.38 -3.33
N THR A 106 7.92 8.07 -3.56
CA THR A 106 6.64 7.40 -3.85
C THR A 106 5.71 7.49 -2.64
N ILE A 107 6.21 7.24 -1.43
CA ILE A 107 5.41 7.38 -0.20
C ILE A 107 4.97 8.84 -0.01
N ARG A 108 5.89 9.77 -0.20
CA ARG A 108 5.66 11.22 -0.10
C ARG A 108 4.56 11.70 -1.03
N ALA A 109 4.49 11.17 -2.25
CA ALA A 109 3.47 11.53 -3.24
C ALA A 109 2.03 11.29 -2.74
N ALA A 110 1.80 10.31 -1.86
CA ALA A 110 0.49 10.06 -1.26
C ALA A 110 0.12 11.10 -0.18
N ILE A 111 1.09 11.82 0.37
CA ILE A 111 0.92 12.79 1.47
C ILE A 111 0.69 14.21 0.96
N LEU A 112 1.46 14.63 -0.05
CA LEU A 112 1.50 16.02 -0.49
C LEU A 112 0.12 16.63 -0.79
N PRO A 113 -0.84 15.93 -1.45
CA PRO A 113 -2.14 16.53 -1.73
C PRO A 113 -2.93 16.94 -0.49
N PHE A 114 -2.71 16.28 0.67
CA PHE A 114 -3.37 16.64 1.93
C PHE A 114 -2.83 17.92 2.55
N LEU A 115 -1.59 18.31 2.19
CA LEU A 115 -1.00 19.58 2.65
C LEU A 115 -1.58 20.77 1.89
N GLU A 116 -2.14 20.54 0.71
CA GLU A 116 -2.69 21.57 -0.19
C GLU A 116 -4.23 21.61 -0.14
N ASN A 117 -4.89 20.55 0.30
CA ASN A 117 -6.34 20.42 0.29
C ASN A 117 -6.89 19.72 1.55
N ASP A 118 -7.39 20.50 2.47
CA ASP A 118 -7.96 20.04 3.75
C ASP A 118 -9.23 19.20 3.59
N THR A 119 -9.94 19.32 2.45
CA THR A 119 -11.17 18.55 2.20
C THR A 119 -10.92 17.16 1.66
N LEU A 120 -9.67 16.86 1.30
CA LEU A 120 -9.28 15.57 0.78
C LEU A 120 -9.35 14.50 1.88
N GLN A 121 -9.97 13.37 1.57
CA GLN A 121 -10.16 12.28 2.53
C GLN A 121 -9.27 11.06 2.23
N ILE A 122 -9.00 10.81 0.94
CA ILE A 122 -8.32 9.59 0.49
C ILE A 122 -7.43 9.90 -0.71
N THR A 123 -6.19 9.46 -0.64
CA THR A 123 -5.29 9.36 -1.80
C THR A 123 -4.93 7.91 -2.09
N ASN A 124 -4.65 7.61 -3.34
CA ASN A 124 -3.98 6.39 -3.77
C ASN A 124 -3.06 6.72 -4.95
N LEU A 125 -2.04 5.90 -5.16
CA LEU A 125 -1.09 6.12 -6.23
C LEU A 125 -1.37 5.22 -7.43
N MET A 126 -0.96 5.68 -8.60
CA MET A 126 -0.97 4.91 -9.82
C MET A 126 0.31 5.15 -10.62
N THR A 127 0.70 4.17 -11.42
CA THR A 127 1.83 4.29 -12.35
C THR A 127 1.43 3.79 -13.73
N LYS A 128 2.05 4.36 -14.75
CA LYS A 128 1.80 3.95 -16.13
C LYS A 128 2.30 2.53 -16.37
N ILE A 129 1.47 1.70 -16.99
CA ILE A 129 1.87 0.35 -17.42
C ILE A 129 2.81 0.48 -18.60
N LYS A 130 4.04 -0.01 -18.44
CA LYS A 130 5.09 0.02 -19.48
C LYS A 130 5.11 -1.28 -20.30
N ASP A 131 4.80 -2.42 -19.66
CA ASP A 131 4.72 -3.71 -20.33
C ASP A 131 3.26 -4.03 -20.74
N PRO A 132 2.96 -4.17 -22.06
CA PRO A 132 1.61 -4.51 -22.53
C PRO A 132 1.04 -5.81 -21.93
N VAL A 133 1.89 -6.75 -21.50
CA VAL A 133 1.47 -7.99 -20.83
C VAL A 133 0.76 -7.70 -19.53
N GLU A 134 1.14 -6.66 -18.79
CA GLU A 134 0.47 -6.27 -17.56
C GLU A 134 -0.96 -5.77 -17.79
N VAL A 135 -1.27 -5.24 -18.98
CA VAL A 135 -2.63 -4.74 -19.31
C VAL A 135 -3.64 -5.88 -19.29
N VAL A 136 -3.27 -7.06 -19.78
CA VAL A 136 -4.14 -8.25 -19.81
C VAL A 136 -3.99 -9.13 -18.59
N ASN A 137 -3.03 -8.84 -17.71
CA ASN A 137 -2.80 -9.61 -16.50
C ASN A 137 -3.84 -9.25 -15.42
N PHE A 138 -4.68 -10.22 -15.03
CA PHE A 138 -5.73 -10.04 -14.03
C PHE A 138 -5.19 -9.85 -12.60
N THR A 139 -3.91 -10.17 -12.34
CA THR A 139 -3.30 -9.92 -11.02
C THR A 139 -2.92 -8.45 -10.81
N VAL A 140 -2.88 -7.67 -11.90
CA VAL A 140 -2.54 -6.24 -11.91
C VAL A 140 -3.84 -5.42 -12.00
N PRO A 141 -4.29 -4.73 -10.95
CA PRO A 141 -5.44 -3.86 -11.01
C PRO A 141 -5.17 -2.65 -11.93
N LYS A 142 -6.05 -2.44 -12.92
CA LYS A 142 -6.04 -1.23 -13.77
C LYS A 142 -6.84 -0.14 -13.10
N VAL A 143 -6.31 1.08 -13.14
CA VAL A 143 -6.91 2.28 -12.55
C VAL A 143 -7.50 3.15 -13.65
N ILE A 144 -8.76 3.56 -13.47
CA ILE A 144 -9.45 4.46 -14.36
C ILE A 144 -9.84 5.70 -13.57
N THR A 145 -9.37 6.88 -14.01
CA THR A 145 -9.64 8.17 -13.38
C THR A 145 -10.37 9.11 -14.33
N ASN A 146 -10.98 10.13 -13.78
CA ASN A 146 -11.45 11.29 -14.54
C ASN A 146 -10.27 12.27 -14.81
N LYS A 147 -10.56 13.42 -15.43
CA LYS A 147 -9.54 14.42 -15.80
C LYS A 147 -8.87 15.07 -14.59
N GLU A 148 -9.56 15.11 -13.45
CA GLU A 148 -9.04 15.65 -12.18
C GLU A 148 -8.25 14.61 -11.37
N GLY A 149 -8.05 13.39 -11.92
CA GLY A 149 -7.37 12.31 -11.23
C GLY A 149 -8.23 11.62 -10.16
N ILE A 150 -9.55 11.86 -10.13
CA ILE A 150 -10.46 11.15 -9.22
C ILE A 150 -10.77 9.77 -9.77
N GLY A 151 -10.63 8.76 -8.94
CA GLY A 151 -10.92 7.37 -9.29
C GLY A 151 -12.37 7.16 -9.71
N ILE A 152 -12.55 6.62 -10.91
CA ILE A 152 -13.86 6.18 -11.42
C ILE A 152 -14.08 4.71 -11.10
N TYR A 153 -13.05 3.89 -11.38
CA TYR A 153 -13.12 2.46 -11.19
C TYR A 153 -11.73 1.82 -11.19
N LEU A 154 -11.61 0.69 -10.48
CA LEU A 154 -10.46 -0.21 -10.59
C LEU A 154 -10.95 -1.59 -10.99
N THR A 155 -10.19 -2.25 -11.86
CA THR A 155 -10.57 -3.58 -12.33
C THR A 155 -9.35 -4.44 -12.66
N ARG A 156 -9.51 -5.74 -12.48
CA ARG A 156 -8.54 -6.74 -12.93
C ARG A 156 -8.67 -7.05 -14.43
N SER A 157 -9.80 -6.69 -15.04
CA SER A 157 -10.00 -6.78 -16.48
C SER A 157 -9.22 -5.70 -17.23
N THR A 158 -8.99 -5.90 -18.54
CA THR A 158 -8.50 -4.83 -19.42
C THR A 158 -9.58 -3.77 -19.58
N ALA A 159 -9.38 -2.60 -18.99
CA ALA A 159 -10.28 -1.46 -19.09
C ALA A 159 -9.51 -0.14 -19.04
N PRO A 160 -9.93 0.87 -19.86
CA PRO A 160 -11.00 0.80 -20.84
C PRO A 160 -10.63 -0.11 -22.03
N TYR A 161 -11.64 -0.67 -22.71
CA TYR A 161 -11.39 -1.45 -23.92
C TYR A 161 -11.10 -0.51 -25.11
N PRO A 162 -9.97 -0.66 -25.81
CA PRO A 162 -9.49 0.32 -26.82
C PRO A 162 -10.16 0.12 -28.18
N LYS A 163 -11.52 0.16 -28.23
CA LYS A 163 -12.25 -0.04 -29.49
C LYS A 163 -12.07 1.11 -30.47
N GLY A 164 -11.97 2.34 -29.98
CA GLY A 164 -11.94 3.56 -30.80
C GLY A 164 -10.57 4.18 -30.98
N SER A 165 -9.61 3.84 -30.15
CA SER A 165 -8.23 4.36 -30.17
C SER A 165 -7.29 3.39 -29.52
N ILE A 166 -6.05 3.31 -30.03
CA ILE A 166 -4.95 2.54 -29.45
C ILE A 166 -4.02 3.40 -28.60
N ASP A 167 -4.17 4.73 -28.63
CA ASP A 167 -3.30 5.69 -27.94
C ASP A 167 -3.79 5.97 -26.51
N TYR A 168 -4.17 4.94 -25.76
CA TYR A 168 -4.57 5.04 -24.36
C TYR A 168 -3.44 4.53 -23.45
N ALA A 169 -3.01 5.37 -22.53
CA ALA A 169 -2.09 4.97 -21.48
C ALA A 169 -2.84 4.23 -20.37
N TYR A 170 -2.53 2.95 -20.18
CA TYR A 170 -3.06 2.19 -19.04
C TYR A 170 -2.26 2.49 -17.77
N TYR A 171 -2.97 2.54 -16.66
CA TYR A 171 -2.38 2.73 -15.34
C TYR A 171 -2.67 1.55 -14.43
N LYS A 172 -1.69 1.18 -13.61
CA LYS A 172 -1.84 0.18 -12.54
C LYS A 172 -1.77 0.86 -11.18
N GLN A 173 -2.45 0.25 -10.22
CA GLN A 173 -2.43 0.69 -8.84
C GLN A 173 -1.03 0.50 -8.22
N VAL A 174 -0.57 1.51 -7.47
CA VAL A 174 0.55 1.41 -6.54
C VAL A 174 -0.05 1.41 -5.12
N CYS A 175 0.28 0.39 -4.34
CA CYS A 175 -0.38 0.11 -3.07
C CYS A 175 0.13 1.00 -1.91
N VAL A 176 0.18 2.32 -2.14
CA VAL A 176 0.39 3.34 -1.12
C VAL A 176 -0.85 4.22 -1.07
N TYR A 177 -1.37 4.45 0.14
CA TYR A 177 -2.62 5.18 0.34
C TYR A 177 -2.47 6.19 1.47
N GLY A 178 -3.10 7.34 1.34
CA GLY A 178 -3.34 8.27 2.44
C GLY A 178 -4.80 8.23 2.86
N PHE A 179 -5.06 8.18 4.17
CA PHE A 179 -6.41 8.16 4.73
C PHE A 179 -6.55 9.18 5.85
N LYS A 180 -7.57 10.04 5.78
CA LYS A 180 -8.05 10.79 6.93
C LYS A 180 -8.73 9.84 7.93
N PRO A 181 -8.76 10.19 9.24
CA PRO A 181 -9.40 9.34 10.27
C PRO A 181 -10.83 8.95 9.93
N GLU A 182 -11.63 9.88 9.40
CA GLU A 182 -13.03 9.68 9.05
C GLU A 182 -13.21 8.63 7.94
N ALA A 183 -12.30 8.61 6.96
CA ALA A 183 -12.31 7.61 5.90
C ALA A 183 -12.03 6.20 6.47
N LEU A 184 -11.05 6.07 7.37
CA LEU A 184 -10.76 4.79 8.04
C LEU A 184 -11.91 4.34 8.94
N GLN A 185 -12.53 5.27 9.67
CA GLN A 185 -13.70 4.98 10.48
C GLN A 185 -14.83 4.40 9.61
N PHE A 186 -15.18 5.10 8.53
CA PHE A 186 -16.19 4.61 7.58
C PHE A 186 -15.85 3.20 7.08
N TYR A 187 -14.60 2.98 6.66
CA TYR A 187 -14.17 1.68 6.12
C TYR A 187 -14.40 0.54 7.11
N CYS A 188 -14.01 0.75 8.37
CA CYS A 188 -14.15 -0.25 9.43
C CYS A 188 -15.61 -0.49 9.82
N GLU A 189 -16.40 0.57 10.00
CA GLU A 189 -17.83 0.48 10.36
C GLU A 189 -18.64 -0.22 9.27
N TYR A 190 -18.40 0.13 8.01
CA TYR A 190 -19.00 -0.57 6.88
C TYR A 190 -18.66 -2.05 6.87
N GLY A 191 -17.37 -2.37 7.07
CA GLY A 191 -16.89 -3.76 7.10
C GLY A 191 -17.47 -4.58 8.25
N GLN A 192 -17.68 -3.98 9.42
CA GLN A 192 -18.32 -4.63 10.57
C GLN A 192 -19.82 -4.88 10.34
N THR A 193 -20.49 -3.93 9.70
CA THR A 193 -21.95 -3.98 9.52
C THR A 193 -22.36 -4.85 8.32
N TYR A 194 -21.67 -4.71 7.19
CA TYR A 194 -22.08 -5.29 5.90
C TYR A 194 -21.06 -6.27 5.32
N GLY A 195 -19.85 -6.34 5.87
CA GLY A 195 -18.74 -7.09 5.29
C GLY A 195 -18.06 -6.31 4.14
N LYS A 196 -17.47 -7.03 3.18
CA LYS A 196 -16.93 -6.40 1.96
C LYS A 196 -18.08 -5.82 1.11
N ALA A 197 -17.85 -4.66 0.49
CA ALA A 197 -18.74 -4.10 -0.50
C ALA A 197 -18.83 -5.02 -1.73
N LYS A 198 -19.88 -4.88 -2.53
CA LYS A 198 -20.16 -5.84 -3.61
C LYS A 198 -19.06 -5.86 -4.68
N ILE A 199 -18.67 -4.70 -5.17
CA ILE A 199 -17.64 -4.58 -6.21
C ILE A 199 -16.26 -4.90 -5.61
N GLU A 200 -15.98 -4.44 -4.38
CA GLU A 200 -14.77 -4.83 -3.63
C GLU A 200 -14.63 -6.36 -3.55
N SER A 201 -15.74 -7.09 -3.29
CA SER A 201 -15.71 -8.55 -3.19
C SER A 201 -15.44 -9.24 -4.52
N ILE A 202 -15.93 -8.68 -5.64
CA ILE A 202 -15.78 -9.26 -6.97
C ILE A 202 -14.36 -9.04 -7.51
N GLU A 203 -13.85 -7.82 -7.39
CA GLU A 203 -12.52 -7.46 -7.89
C GLU A 203 -11.40 -7.78 -6.90
N ASP A 204 -11.74 -8.02 -5.62
CA ASP A 204 -10.80 -8.18 -4.50
C ASP A 204 -9.79 -7.01 -4.42
N ILE A 205 -10.32 -5.79 -4.42
CA ILE A 205 -9.57 -4.52 -4.37
C ILE A 205 -10.19 -3.63 -3.28
N GLU A 206 -9.48 -3.43 -2.17
CA GLU A 206 -9.98 -2.77 -0.95
C GLU A 206 -10.49 -1.35 -1.19
N ILE A 207 -9.83 -0.56 -2.03
CA ILE A 207 -10.18 0.85 -2.30
C ILE A 207 -11.56 1.00 -2.98
N LEU A 208 -12.07 -0.05 -3.62
CA LEU A 208 -13.38 -0.03 -4.25
C LEU A 208 -14.52 0.12 -3.25
N ARG A 209 -14.34 -0.27 -1.96
CA ARG A 209 -15.34 -0.01 -0.92
C ARG A 209 -15.65 1.47 -0.80
N PHE A 210 -14.65 2.34 -0.91
CA PHE A 210 -14.84 3.78 -0.88
C PHE A 210 -15.55 4.29 -2.13
N ILE A 211 -15.08 3.90 -3.31
CA ILE A 211 -15.63 4.35 -4.61
C ILE A 211 -17.09 3.91 -4.75
N GLU A 212 -17.41 2.66 -4.41
CA GLU A 212 -18.78 2.11 -4.44
C GLU A 212 -19.75 2.86 -3.53
N ASN A 213 -19.24 3.46 -2.44
CA ASN A 213 -20.04 4.25 -1.48
C ASN A 213 -19.92 5.77 -1.71
N GLY A 214 -19.44 6.20 -2.88
CA GLY A 214 -19.45 7.60 -3.30
C GLY A 214 -18.31 8.47 -2.76
N TYR A 215 -17.31 7.87 -2.09
CA TYR A 215 -16.10 8.60 -1.70
C TYR A 215 -15.24 8.92 -2.92
N LYS A 216 -14.70 10.13 -2.92
CA LYS A 216 -13.70 10.53 -3.91
C LYS A 216 -12.33 10.03 -3.47
N VAL A 217 -11.68 9.24 -4.32
CA VAL A 217 -10.28 8.83 -4.14
C VAL A 217 -9.44 9.61 -5.14
N GLN A 218 -8.53 10.44 -4.65
CA GLN A 218 -7.59 11.17 -5.48
C GLN A 218 -6.42 10.25 -5.84
N TYR A 219 -6.22 10.01 -7.14
CA TYR A 219 -5.08 9.28 -7.66
C TYR A 219 -3.96 10.23 -8.05
N ILE A 220 -2.74 9.86 -7.68
CA ILE A 220 -1.52 10.59 -8.03
C ILE A 220 -0.67 9.67 -8.91
N GLU A 221 -0.29 10.16 -10.10
CA GLU A 221 0.63 9.45 -10.97
C GLU A 221 2.05 9.55 -10.43
N VAL A 222 2.73 8.41 -10.32
CA VAL A 222 4.13 8.30 -9.91
C VAL A 222 4.90 7.45 -10.91
N ASP A 223 6.19 7.71 -11.07
CA ASP A 223 7.08 6.80 -11.78
C ASP A 223 7.69 5.82 -10.77
N SER A 224 6.92 4.78 -10.44
CA SER A 224 7.32 3.75 -9.48
C SER A 224 7.55 2.43 -10.20
N ASP A 225 8.75 1.88 -10.06
CA ASP A 225 9.14 0.59 -10.64
C ASP A 225 9.59 -0.37 -9.52
N THR A 226 8.79 -0.43 -8.46
CA THR A 226 9.09 -1.28 -7.29
C THR A 226 8.74 -2.73 -7.57
N VAL A 227 9.55 -3.63 -7.00
CA VAL A 227 9.33 -5.07 -7.06
C VAL A 227 8.67 -5.51 -5.75
N ALA A 228 7.38 -5.86 -5.81
CA ALA A 228 6.71 -6.51 -4.70
C ALA A 228 7.22 -7.95 -4.55
N VAL A 229 7.44 -8.38 -3.31
CA VAL A 229 7.85 -9.75 -2.98
C VAL A 229 6.61 -10.57 -2.67
N ASP A 230 6.11 -11.31 -3.64
CA ASP A 230 4.97 -12.21 -3.48
C ASP A 230 5.37 -13.69 -3.40
N THR A 231 6.50 -14.00 -3.98
CA THR A 231 7.03 -15.37 -4.07
C THR A 231 8.51 -15.42 -3.63
N PRO A 232 9.06 -16.61 -3.31
CA PRO A 232 10.49 -16.77 -3.09
C PRO A 232 11.36 -16.28 -4.27
N ASN A 233 10.88 -16.43 -5.52
CA ASN A 233 11.60 -15.94 -6.69
C ASN A 233 11.71 -14.40 -6.71
N ASP A 234 10.67 -13.70 -6.24
CA ASP A 234 10.72 -12.23 -6.15
C ASP A 234 11.69 -11.80 -5.04
N LEU A 235 11.74 -12.56 -3.94
CA LEU A 235 12.72 -12.34 -2.87
C LEU A 235 14.16 -12.41 -3.39
N GLU A 236 14.47 -13.42 -4.23
CA GLU A 236 15.82 -13.55 -4.81
C GLU A 236 16.16 -12.37 -5.74
N LYS A 237 15.19 -11.88 -6.53
CA LYS A 237 15.39 -10.67 -7.35
C LYS A 237 15.72 -9.46 -6.47
N VAL A 238 14.97 -9.26 -5.39
CA VAL A 238 15.19 -8.16 -4.45
C VAL A 238 16.54 -8.29 -3.76
N ARG A 239 16.93 -9.49 -3.29
CA ARG A 239 18.25 -9.74 -2.70
C ARG A 239 19.37 -9.30 -3.63
N LYS A 240 19.30 -9.71 -4.91
CA LYS A 240 20.29 -9.33 -5.91
C LYS A 240 20.36 -7.81 -6.08
N ILE A 241 19.22 -7.12 -6.18
CA ILE A 241 19.20 -5.65 -6.30
C ILE A 241 19.85 -5.00 -5.08
N VAL A 242 19.56 -5.48 -3.86
CA VAL A 242 20.14 -4.96 -2.61
C VAL A 242 21.65 -5.20 -2.58
N GLU A 243 22.13 -6.39 -2.95
CA GLU A 243 23.56 -6.71 -3.03
C GLU A 243 24.30 -5.79 -4.02
N ASP A 244 23.71 -5.58 -5.19
CA ASP A 244 24.29 -4.72 -6.23
C ASP A 244 24.34 -3.26 -5.78
N ARG A 245 23.28 -2.77 -5.11
CA ARG A 245 23.25 -1.42 -4.51
C ARG A 245 24.29 -1.28 -3.37
N LYS A 246 24.47 -2.29 -2.51
CA LYS A 246 25.51 -2.32 -1.47
C LYS A 246 26.92 -2.25 -2.07
N LYS A 247 27.18 -3.03 -3.14
CA LYS A 247 28.49 -2.99 -3.84
C LYS A 247 28.75 -1.64 -4.49
N ALA A 248 27.71 -0.97 -4.97
CA ALA A 248 27.78 0.38 -5.55
C ALA A 248 27.85 1.50 -4.49
N GLY A 249 27.68 1.20 -3.21
CA GLY A 249 27.65 2.20 -2.13
C GLY A 249 26.44 3.13 -2.15
N THR A 250 25.32 2.66 -2.72
CA THR A 250 24.09 3.45 -2.83
C THR A 250 23.08 3.16 -1.72
N ILE A 251 23.32 2.15 -0.89
CA ILE A 251 22.57 1.81 0.34
C ILE A 251 23.49 1.19 1.39
#